data_b0899ca6718e598a047f8309e0e42254
#
_entry.id   b0899ca6718e598a047f8309e0e42254
#
_cell.length_a   1.000
_cell.length_b   1.000
_cell.length_c   1.000
_cell.angle_alpha   90.00
_cell.angle_beta   90.00
_cell.angle_gamma   90.00
#
_symmetry.space_group_name_H-M   'P 1'
#
loop_
_entity.id
_entity.type
_entity.pdbx_description
1 polymer ?
#
loop_
_entity_poly.entity_id
_entity_poly.type
_entity_poly.pdbx_seq_one_letter_code
_entity_poly.pdbx_strand_id
1 'polypeptide(L)'
;MMKTPTPDVSVPSPNLETEDVAASNVALVSGRSLAGNTLWNLFGNCFPVAVAVVCLPVLKRGLGTERLGIISLAWVVIGYFSLFDLGLSRALTKLVAERIGQRRQPEIPSLIWTSLFLMTGLGMVGAILTFLLAPWLVERLLKVPASLSHEALGSFYWLGAAVPIVVVTAGLRGVLEALQQFRLATAIRVPMGIFTYLGPAALLPFTHSLVPIIAVLVLGRLIACGAHFWACFHVMPSLRRDFGFHSPSARPLLRFGSWLTVSNVLGPLMITFDRFLIGSVISIAAVAYYSIPYEVVTKLWLISTALMGVLFPAFSAANSMDRTRLAFLYEGGIKYIFIVLLPLTVVLVIFAPEGLALWLGNDFAHNSAPVARFLAVAVLVNSMAHVPFTHLQSVGRPDITTKLQLVELPLYLVTLFFLAKTRGITGVAIAWFLRVMLDSLLLFWFSFRLLPECRFIVRRLPLLIAGALTLNLVAALIAGLATKIVMVCGVFLLAVPALWFWMLTPAEKAPFIYLLQRWSVILRG
;
A
#
# COMPACT_ATOMS: atom_id res chain seq x y z
N MET A 1 -17.12 -80.34 12.56
CA MET A 1 -16.36 -79.08 12.71
C MET A 1 -16.23 -78.44 11.33
N MET A 2 -17.16 -77.54 11.01
CA MET A 2 -17.16 -76.78 9.75
C MET A 2 -16.43 -75.45 9.96
N LYS A 3 -15.38 -75.19 9.22
CA LYS A 3 -14.73 -73.87 9.14
C LYS A 3 -15.51 -73.01 8.16
N THR A 4 -16.05 -71.89 8.65
CA THR A 4 -16.62 -70.80 7.85
C THR A 4 -15.49 -69.95 7.22
N PRO A 5 -15.55 -69.56 5.94
CA PRO A 5 -14.58 -68.66 5.32
C PRO A 5 -14.90 -67.22 5.73
N THR A 6 -13.88 -66.45 6.14
CA THR A 6 -13.91 -65.00 6.32
C THR A 6 -13.95 -64.30 4.97
N PRO A 7 -14.76 -63.23 4.78
CA PRO A 7 -14.74 -62.44 3.57
C PRO A 7 -13.49 -61.55 3.51
N ASP A 8 -12.78 -61.68 2.38
CA ASP A 8 -11.63 -60.85 2.03
C ASP A 8 -12.13 -59.46 1.64
N VAL A 9 -11.91 -58.46 2.54
CA VAL A 9 -12.19 -57.05 2.24
C VAL A 9 -10.96 -56.47 1.60
N SER A 10 -10.92 -56.47 0.26
CA SER A 10 -9.95 -55.72 -0.54
C SER A 10 -10.22 -54.26 -0.37
N VAL A 11 -9.34 -53.57 0.37
CA VAL A 11 -9.27 -52.11 0.42
C VAL A 11 -8.90 -51.60 -0.98
N PRO A 12 -9.70 -50.74 -1.63
CA PRO A 12 -9.32 -50.17 -2.91
C PRO A 12 -8.08 -49.28 -2.72
N SER A 13 -7.04 -49.57 -3.51
CA SER A 13 -5.84 -48.75 -3.60
C SER A 13 -6.22 -47.31 -3.99
N PRO A 14 -5.65 -46.27 -3.37
CA PRO A 14 -5.91 -44.90 -3.76
C PRO A 14 -5.51 -44.70 -5.23
N ASN A 15 -6.45 -44.16 -6.02
CA ASN A 15 -6.27 -43.87 -7.43
C ASN A 15 -5.08 -42.93 -7.64
N LEU A 16 -4.03 -43.40 -8.29
CA LEU A 16 -2.85 -42.63 -8.72
C LEU A 16 -3.22 -41.40 -9.57
N GLU A 17 -4.38 -41.39 -10.21
CA GLU A 17 -4.89 -40.25 -10.98
C GLU A 17 -5.26 -39.04 -10.10
N THR A 18 -5.61 -39.22 -8.82
CA THR A 18 -5.93 -38.10 -7.91
C THR A 18 -4.69 -37.46 -7.32
N GLU A 19 -3.59 -38.16 -7.17
CA GLU A 19 -2.29 -37.61 -6.77
C GLU A 19 -1.63 -36.84 -7.91
N ASP A 20 -1.73 -37.30 -9.15
CA ASP A 20 -1.20 -36.60 -10.33
C ASP A 20 -1.97 -35.31 -10.63
N VAL A 21 -3.27 -35.23 -10.39
CA VAL A 21 -4.07 -34.01 -10.52
C VAL A 21 -3.75 -33.01 -9.39
N ALA A 22 -3.48 -33.47 -8.17
CA ALA A 22 -3.04 -32.62 -7.07
C ALA A 22 -1.60 -32.11 -7.29
N ALA A 23 -0.69 -32.96 -7.75
CA ALA A 23 0.68 -32.62 -8.09
C ALA A 23 0.74 -31.67 -9.31
N SER A 24 -0.10 -31.85 -10.33
CA SER A 24 -0.19 -30.94 -11.47
C SER A 24 -0.73 -29.57 -11.11
N ASN A 25 -1.67 -29.46 -10.16
CA ASN A 25 -2.18 -28.19 -9.68
C ASN A 25 -1.19 -27.44 -8.75
N VAL A 26 -0.29 -28.13 -8.08
CA VAL A 26 0.82 -27.53 -7.31
C VAL A 26 1.99 -27.14 -8.22
N ALA A 27 2.23 -27.90 -9.30
CA ALA A 27 3.26 -27.59 -10.31
C ALA A 27 2.87 -26.43 -11.24
N LEU A 28 1.58 -26.03 -11.32
CA LEU A 28 1.09 -24.91 -12.15
C LEU A 28 1.45 -23.51 -11.62
N VAL A 29 2.03 -23.39 -10.42
CA VAL A 29 2.70 -22.16 -9.97
C VAL A 29 4.18 -22.24 -10.34
N SER A 30 4.48 -22.34 -11.64
CA SER A 30 5.86 -22.28 -12.11
C SER A 30 6.46 -20.92 -11.70
N GLY A 31 7.70 -20.92 -11.22
CA GLY A 31 8.40 -19.67 -10.84
C GLY A 31 8.39 -18.60 -11.95
N ARG A 32 8.24 -19.04 -13.23
CA ARG A 32 8.07 -18.17 -14.40
C ARG A 32 6.71 -17.45 -14.42
N SER A 33 5.63 -18.09 -14.01
CA SER A 33 4.30 -17.48 -13.93
C SER A 33 4.20 -16.51 -12.76
N LEU A 34 4.81 -16.84 -11.62
CA LEU A 34 4.94 -15.94 -10.46
C LEU A 34 5.78 -14.71 -10.80
N ALA A 35 6.94 -14.88 -11.43
CA ALA A 35 7.78 -13.77 -11.86
C ALA A 35 7.07 -12.88 -12.90
N GLY A 36 6.38 -13.47 -13.87
CA GLY A 36 5.57 -12.73 -14.86
C GLY A 36 4.44 -11.91 -14.20
N ASN A 37 3.70 -12.52 -13.27
CA ASN A 37 2.63 -11.84 -12.55
C ASN A 37 3.16 -10.72 -11.63
N THR A 38 4.32 -10.92 -11.01
CA THR A 38 4.99 -9.90 -10.18
C THR A 38 5.47 -8.72 -11.02
N LEU A 39 6.12 -8.98 -12.17
CA LEU A 39 6.55 -7.95 -13.10
C LEU A 39 5.35 -7.15 -13.65
N TRP A 40 4.25 -7.84 -14.01
CA TRP A 40 3.04 -7.19 -14.49
C TRP A 40 2.37 -6.32 -13.42
N ASN A 41 2.36 -6.77 -12.16
CA ASN A 41 1.90 -5.96 -11.03
C ASN A 41 2.81 -4.76 -10.74
N LEU A 42 4.13 -4.93 -10.80
CA LEU A 42 5.09 -3.84 -10.64
C LEU A 42 4.91 -2.79 -11.75
N PHE A 43 4.85 -3.23 -13.01
CA PHE A 43 4.61 -2.34 -14.14
C PHE A 43 3.29 -1.59 -13.99
N GLY A 44 2.22 -2.30 -13.63
CA GLY A 44 0.90 -1.72 -13.39
C GLY A 44 0.85 -0.69 -12.25
N ASN A 45 1.71 -0.81 -11.25
CA ASN A 45 1.82 0.16 -10.17
C ASN A 45 2.77 1.32 -10.48
N CYS A 46 3.83 1.10 -11.27
CA CYS A 46 4.80 2.14 -11.63
C CYS A 46 4.26 3.11 -12.70
N PHE A 47 3.44 2.63 -13.64
CA PHE A 47 2.97 3.46 -14.76
C PHE A 47 2.10 4.65 -14.32
N PRO A 48 1.11 4.52 -13.40
CA PRO A 48 0.38 5.67 -12.86
C PRO A 48 1.29 6.68 -12.14
N VAL A 49 2.37 6.22 -11.52
CA VAL A 49 3.36 7.10 -10.86
C VAL A 49 4.11 7.93 -11.88
N ALA A 50 4.55 7.32 -12.99
CA ALA A 50 5.21 8.06 -14.07
C ALA A 50 4.29 9.15 -14.65
N VAL A 51 3.00 8.83 -14.84
CA VAL A 51 2.00 9.83 -15.27
C VAL A 51 1.83 10.93 -14.23
N ALA A 52 1.79 10.60 -12.94
CA ALA A 52 1.71 11.60 -11.87
C ALA A 52 2.90 12.57 -11.90
N VAL A 53 4.11 12.06 -12.10
CA VAL A 53 5.33 12.90 -12.21
C VAL A 53 5.22 13.93 -13.33
N VAL A 54 4.62 13.58 -14.46
CA VAL A 54 4.41 14.49 -15.58
C VAL A 54 3.23 15.44 -15.34
N CYS A 55 2.12 14.94 -14.82
CA CYS A 55 0.89 15.72 -14.67
C CYS A 55 0.92 16.71 -13.50
N LEU A 56 1.61 16.40 -12.40
CA LEU A 56 1.61 17.27 -11.21
C LEU A 56 2.18 18.68 -11.44
N PRO A 57 3.29 18.87 -12.17
CA PRO A 57 3.76 20.22 -12.53
C PRO A 57 2.75 20.99 -13.39
N VAL A 58 2.09 20.30 -14.33
CA VAL A 58 1.05 20.89 -15.19
C VAL A 58 -0.13 21.34 -14.34
N LEU A 59 -0.62 20.47 -13.44
CA LEU A 59 -1.69 20.80 -12.50
C LEU A 59 -1.32 21.96 -11.58
N LYS A 60 -0.09 21.98 -11.05
CA LYS A 60 0.37 23.09 -10.19
C LYS A 60 0.39 24.42 -10.95
N ARG A 61 0.91 24.42 -12.18
CA ARG A 61 0.97 25.66 -13.00
C ARG A 61 -0.41 26.16 -13.39
N GLY A 62 -1.34 25.26 -13.73
CA GLY A 62 -2.69 25.62 -14.15
C GLY A 62 -3.61 26.03 -13.01
N LEU A 63 -3.53 25.38 -11.85
CA LEU A 63 -4.48 25.53 -10.74
C LEU A 63 -3.95 26.38 -9.57
N GLY A 64 -2.64 26.48 -9.45
CA GLY A 64 -2.00 27.04 -8.25
C GLY A 64 -1.98 26.06 -7.07
N THR A 65 -1.24 26.43 -6.03
CA THR A 65 -0.96 25.53 -4.88
C THR A 65 -2.19 25.27 -4.01
N GLU A 66 -3.07 26.26 -3.87
CA GLU A 66 -4.28 26.13 -3.03
C GLU A 66 -5.28 25.13 -3.62
N ARG A 67 -5.62 25.26 -4.92
CA ARG A 67 -6.49 24.29 -5.60
C ARG A 67 -5.85 22.91 -5.67
N LEU A 68 -4.52 22.82 -5.83
CA LEU A 68 -3.79 21.57 -5.77
C LEU A 68 -3.88 20.92 -4.37
N GLY A 69 -3.93 21.70 -3.30
CA GLY A 69 -4.19 21.23 -1.94
C GLY A 69 -5.56 20.57 -1.81
N ILE A 70 -6.62 21.20 -2.36
CA ILE A 70 -7.98 20.64 -2.35
C ILE A 70 -8.04 19.34 -3.18
N ILE A 71 -7.41 19.29 -4.37
CA ILE A 71 -7.33 18.07 -5.17
C ILE A 71 -6.56 16.97 -4.43
N SER A 72 -5.48 17.31 -3.72
CA SER A 72 -4.73 16.35 -2.91
C SER A 72 -5.59 15.75 -1.79
N LEU A 73 -6.42 16.55 -1.12
CA LEU A 73 -7.44 16.05 -0.19
C LEU A 73 -8.47 15.18 -0.90
N ALA A 74 -8.94 15.58 -2.09
CA ALA A 74 -9.90 14.80 -2.86
C ALA A 74 -9.34 13.40 -3.23
N TRP A 75 -8.08 13.30 -3.65
CA TRP A 75 -7.43 12.02 -3.92
C TRP A 75 -7.36 11.13 -2.67
N VAL A 76 -7.05 11.74 -1.53
CA VAL A 76 -7.04 11.05 -0.23
C VAL A 76 -8.44 10.54 0.10
N VAL A 77 -9.45 11.39 0.05
CA VAL A 77 -10.85 11.06 0.34
C VAL A 77 -11.34 9.94 -0.57
N ILE A 78 -11.10 10.05 -1.89
CA ILE A 78 -11.46 9.00 -2.87
C ILE A 78 -10.72 7.68 -2.56
N GLY A 79 -9.44 7.74 -2.19
CA GLY A 79 -8.65 6.55 -1.85
C GLY A 79 -9.18 5.81 -0.64
N TYR A 80 -9.78 6.52 0.30
CA TYR A 80 -10.28 5.98 1.56
C TYR A 80 -11.80 5.81 1.65
N PHE A 81 -12.54 6.14 0.62
CA PHE A 81 -13.98 5.85 0.60
C PHE A 81 -14.32 4.36 0.78
N SER A 82 -13.38 3.47 0.49
CA SER A 82 -13.53 2.05 0.80
C SER A 82 -13.64 1.75 2.31
N LEU A 83 -13.33 2.71 3.20
CA LEU A 83 -13.60 2.57 4.63
C LEU A 83 -15.09 2.49 4.94
N PHE A 84 -15.92 3.14 4.15
CA PHE A 84 -17.37 3.09 4.31
C PHE A 84 -17.97 1.72 3.97
N ASP A 85 -17.18 0.79 3.40
CA ASP A 85 -17.64 -0.59 3.20
C ASP A 85 -17.64 -1.43 4.49
N LEU A 86 -17.06 -0.90 5.57
CA LEU A 86 -16.96 -1.56 6.88
C LEU A 86 -16.41 -2.99 6.77
N GLY A 87 -15.48 -3.24 5.84
CA GLY A 87 -14.86 -4.55 5.63
C GLY A 87 -15.70 -5.55 4.83
N LEU A 88 -16.86 -5.13 4.30
CA LEU A 88 -17.73 -6.01 3.51
C LEU A 88 -17.06 -6.51 2.22
N SER A 89 -16.21 -5.72 1.57
CA SER A 89 -15.47 -6.15 0.38
C SER A 89 -14.55 -7.34 0.69
N ARG A 90 -13.82 -7.30 1.80
CA ARG A 90 -12.97 -8.41 2.23
C ARG A 90 -13.78 -9.62 2.71
N ALA A 91 -14.92 -9.37 3.40
CA ALA A 91 -15.85 -10.42 3.80
C ALA A 91 -16.41 -11.14 2.57
N LEU A 92 -16.82 -10.38 1.56
CA LEU A 92 -17.33 -10.92 0.30
C LEU A 92 -16.26 -11.77 -0.42
N THR A 93 -15.04 -11.24 -0.58
CA THR A 93 -13.92 -11.98 -1.19
C THR A 93 -13.69 -13.32 -0.49
N LYS A 94 -13.63 -13.33 0.84
CA LYS A 94 -13.45 -14.54 1.64
C LYS A 94 -14.59 -15.54 1.46
N LEU A 95 -15.83 -15.08 1.65
CA LEU A 95 -17.01 -15.95 1.59
C LEU A 95 -17.23 -16.53 0.19
N VAL A 96 -16.98 -15.76 -0.88
CA VAL A 96 -17.02 -16.25 -2.27
C VAL A 96 -15.97 -17.34 -2.47
N ALA A 97 -14.72 -17.11 -2.04
CA ALA A 97 -13.66 -18.11 -2.13
C ALA A 97 -14.00 -19.39 -1.33
N GLU A 98 -14.58 -19.27 -0.14
CA GLU A 98 -15.05 -20.41 0.67
C GLU A 98 -16.17 -21.20 -0.05
N ARG A 99 -17.16 -20.52 -0.68
CA ARG A 99 -18.23 -21.20 -1.44
C ARG A 99 -17.70 -21.94 -2.66
N ILE A 100 -16.71 -21.36 -3.34
CA ILE A 100 -16.02 -22.03 -4.45
C ILE A 100 -15.34 -23.31 -3.94
N GLY A 101 -14.56 -23.23 -2.87
CA GLY A 101 -13.87 -24.37 -2.25
C GLY A 101 -14.82 -25.47 -1.75
N GLN A 102 -15.99 -25.09 -1.25
CA GLN A 102 -17.06 -26.00 -0.79
C GLN A 102 -17.95 -26.54 -1.93
N ARG A 103 -17.69 -26.18 -3.20
CA ARG A 103 -18.51 -26.52 -4.38
C ARG A 103 -19.97 -26.03 -4.29
N ARG A 104 -20.23 -24.98 -3.50
CA ARG A 104 -21.56 -24.36 -3.33
C ARG A 104 -21.74 -23.17 -4.28
N GLN A 105 -21.42 -23.37 -5.56
CA GLN A 105 -21.48 -22.32 -6.59
C GLN A 105 -22.85 -21.66 -6.78
N PRO A 106 -24.00 -22.37 -6.64
CA PRO A 106 -25.33 -21.75 -6.79
C PRO A 106 -25.62 -20.64 -5.77
N GLU A 107 -24.93 -20.62 -4.62
CA GLU A 107 -25.17 -19.60 -3.56
C GLU A 107 -24.37 -18.31 -3.80
N ILE A 108 -23.39 -18.32 -4.70
CA ILE A 108 -22.49 -17.18 -4.91
C ILE A 108 -23.20 -15.96 -5.45
N PRO A 109 -24.12 -16.03 -6.45
CA PRO A 109 -24.82 -14.86 -6.95
C PRO A 109 -25.63 -14.14 -5.89
N SER A 110 -26.37 -14.88 -5.07
CA SER A 110 -27.19 -14.31 -3.97
C SER A 110 -26.31 -13.63 -2.91
N LEU A 111 -25.14 -14.20 -2.61
CA LEU A 111 -24.16 -13.62 -1.69
C LEU A 111 -23.59 -12.31 -2.24
N ILE A 112 -23.23 -12.28 -3.53
CA ILE A 112 -22.69 -11.08 -4.21
C ILE A 112 -23.72 -9.96 -4.21
N TRP A 113 -24.95 -10.23 -4.67
CA TRP A 113 -26.00 -9.21 -4.73
C TRP A 113 -26.34 -8.67 -3.35
N THR A 114 -26.50 -9.55 -2.35
CA THR A 114 -26.76 -9.12 -0.97
C THR A 114 -25.64 -8.21 -0.45
N SER A 115 -24.38 -8.56 -0.73
CA SER A 115 -23.23 -7.72 -0.35
C SER A 115 -23.27 -6.36 -1.05
N LEU A 116 -23.53 -6.33 -2.36
CA LEU A 116 -23.61 -5.08 -3.14
C LEU A 116 -24.75 -4.17 -2.67
N PHE A 117 -25.91 -4.73 -2.30
CA PHE A 117 -27.01 -3.96 -1.68
C PHE A 117 -26.60 -3.34 -0.35
N LEU A 118 -25.96 -4.14 0.54
CA LEU A 118 -25.46 -3.63 1.82
C LEU A 118 -24.39 -2.54 1.61
N MET A 119 -23.47 -2.75 0.68
CA MET A 119 -22.42 -1.80 0.35
C MET A 119 -22.99 -0.52 -0.28
N THR A 120 -24.02 -0.62 -1.13
CA THR A 120 -24.72 0.55 -1.66
C THR A 120 -25.40 1.33 -0.54
N GLY A 121 -26.10 0.64 0.37
CA GLY A 121 -26.72 1.27 1.54
C GLY A 121 -25.71 2.01 2.42
N LEU A 122 -24.60 1.38 2.77
CA LEU A 122 -23.50 2.01 3.53
C LEU A 122 -22.87 3.17 2.75
N GLY A 123 -22.66 3.00 1.45
CA GLY A 123 -22.17 4.07 0.59
C GLY A 123 -23.11 5.28 0.55
N MET A 124 -24.42 5.05 0.52
CA MET A 124 -25.44 6.13 0.58
C MET A 124 -25.42 6.85 1.93
N VAL A 125 -25.27 6.11 3.05
CA VAL A 125 -25.06 6.73 4.37
C VAL A 125 -23.81 7.59 4.36
N GLY A 126 -22.69 7.08 3.82
CA GLY A 126 -21.44 7.84 3.67
C GLY A 126 -21.60 9.08 2.79
N ALA A 127 -22.36 8.98 1.70
CA ALA A 127 -22.70 10.13 0.85
C ALA A 127 -23.48 11.19 1.61
N ILE A 128 -24.57 10.81 2.29
CA ILE A 128 -25.40 11.72 3.09
C ILE A 128 -24.53 12.40 4.17
N LEU A 129 -23.71 11.65 4.89
CA LEU A 129 -22.80 12.23 5.88
C LEU A 129 -21.82 13.22 5.25
N THR A 130 -21.28 12.91 4.07
CA THR A 130 -20.38 13.82 3.35
C THR A 130 -21.13 15.09 2.93
N PHE A 131 -22.34 15.00 2.41
CA PHE A 131 -23.17 16.16 2.05
C PHE A 131 -23.48 17.05 3.25
N LEU A 132 -23.86 16.46 4.38
CA LEU A 132 -24.21 17.19 5.61
C LEU A 132 -22.99 17.85 6.26
N LEU A 133 -21.82 17.17 6.22
CA LEU A 133 -20.60 17.67 6.83
C LEU A 133 -19.79 18.60 5.91
N ALA A 134 -20.00 18.59 4.59
CA ALA A 134 -19.25 19.40 3.65
C ALA A 134 -19.23 20.91 3.96
N PRO A 135 -20.35 21.58 4.30
CA PRO A 135 -20.31 22.99 4.66
C PRO A 135 -19.46 23.25 5.90
N TRP A 136 -19.65 22.44 6.95
CA TRP A 136 -18.87 22.54 8.17
C TRP A 136 -17.38 22.28 7.94
N LEU A 137 -17.03 21.27 7.11
CA LEU A 137 -15.66 20.96 6.74
C LEU A 137 -14.98 22.12 6.01
N VAL A 138 -15.64 22.69 5.00
CA VAL A 138 -15.07 23.75 4.14
C VAL A 138 -15.02 25.08 4.86
N GLU A 139 -16.08 25.48 5.58
CA GLU A 139 -16.21 26.82 6.16
C GLU A 139 -15.57 26.93 7.53
N ARG A 140 -15.57 25.86 8.34
CA ARG A 140 -15.13 25.92 9.74
C ARG A 140 -13.87 25.11 10.03
N LEU A 141 -13.72 23.92 9.41
CA LEU A 141 -12.61 23.04 9.75
C LEU A 141 -11.38 23.31 8.88
N LEU A 142 -11.56 23.35 7.55
CA LEU A 142 -10.46 23.57 6.61
C LEU A 142 -10.26 25.08 6.41
N LYS A 143 -9.01 25.54 6.46
CA LYS A 143 -8.66 26.94 6.16
C LYS A 143 -8.66 27.20 4.66
N VAL A 144 -9.83 27.06 4.03
CA VAL A 144 -10.03 27.35 2.62
C VAL A 144 -10.19 28.86 2.44
N PRO A 145 -9.46 29.51 1.51
CA PRO A 145 -9.67 30.92 1.19
C PRO A 145 -11.12 31.18 0.76
N ALA A 146 -11.69 32.33 1.16
CA ALA A 146 -13.06 32.68 0.85
C ALA A 146 -13.36 32.66 -0.66
N SER A 147 -12.37 33.01 -1.49
CA SER A 147 -12.46 32.95 -2.96
C SER A 147 -12.64 31.53 -3.52
N LEU A 148 -12.22 30.50 -2.79
CA LEU A 148 -12.30 29.09 -3.19
C LEU A 148 -13.39 28.30 -2.45
N SER A 149 -14.06 28.91 -1.47
CA SER A 149 -15.03 28.21 -0.61
C SER A 149 -16.15 27.57 -1.42
N HIS A 150 -16.73 28.29 -2.39
CA HIS A 150 -17.79 27.77 -3.25
C HIS A 150 -17.30 26.61 -4.16
N GLU A 151 -16.09 26.73 -4.74
CA GLU A 151 -15.50 25.66 -5.54
C GLU A 151 -15.18 24.42 -4.68
N ALA A 152 -14.67 24.62 -3.49
CA ALA A 152 -14.37 23.55 -2.54
C ALA A 152 -15.66 22.82 -2.13
N LEU A 153 -16.71 23.56 -1.77
CA LEU A 153 -18.00 22.99 -1.37
C LEU A 153 -18.61 22.14 -2.51
N GLY A 154 -18.65 22.68 -3.73
CA GLY A 154 -19.10 21.93 -4.90
C GLY A 154 -18.27 20.67 -5.15
N SER A 155 -16.97 20.74 -4.92
CA SER A 155 -16.05 19.60 -5.02
C SER A 155 -16.36 18.52 -3.99
N PHE A 156 -16.63 18.88 -2.73
CA PHE A 156 -17.02 17.93 -1.67
C PHE A 156 -18.38 17.29 -1.96
N TYR A 157 -19.32 17.99 -2.58
CA TYR A 157 -20.58 17.39 -3.00
C TYR A 157 -20.38 16.32 -4.08
N TRP A 158 -19.56 16.57 -5.09
CA TRP A 158 -19.18 15.56 -6.08
C TRP A 158 -18.46 14.37 -5.44
N LEU A 159 -17.57 14.61 -4.48
CA LEU A 159 -16.92 13.54 -3.72
C LEU A 159 -17.95 12.71 -2.94
N GLY A 160 -18.92 13.35 -2.28
CA GLY A 160 -20.01 12.66 -1.60
C GLY A 160 -20.77 11.72 -2.54
N ALA A 161 -21.13 12.20 -3.74
CA ALA A 161 -21.77 11.37 -4.76
C ALA A 161 -20.92 10.17 -5.23
N ALA A 162 -19.59 10.26 -5.12
CA ALA A 162 -18.69 9.18 -5.49
C ALA A 162 -18.62 8.05 -4.45
N VAL A 163 -19.00 8.28 -3.17
CA VAL A 163 -18.88 7.28 -2.09
C VAL A 163 -19.53 5.94 -2.44
N PRO A 164 -20.81 5.87 -2.80
CA PRO A 164 -21.46 4.59 -3.12
C PRO A 164 -20.80 3.89 -4.31
N ILE A 165 -20.37 4.66 -5.32
CA ILE A 165 -19.70 4.14 -6.51
C ILE A 165 -18.37 3.45 -6.13
N VAL A 166 -17.56 4.09 -5.29
CA VAL A 166 -16.25 3.56 -4.86
C VAL A 166 -16.44 2.34 -3.97
N VAL A 167 -17.39 2.37 -3.04
CA VAL A 167 -17.70 1.25 -2.13
C VAL A 167 -18.15 0.01 -2.92
N VAL A 168 -19.09 0.18 -3.85
CA VAL A 168 -19.55 -0.92 -4.73
C VAL A 168 -18.42 -1.45 -5.61
N THR A 169 -17.58 -0.56 -6.16
CA THR A 169 -16.41 -0.96 -6.96
C THR A 169 -15.43 -1.81 -6.16
N ALA A 170 -15.23 -1.51 -4.87
CA ALA A 170 -14.38 -2.32 -3.99
C ALA A 170 -14.92 -3.75 -3.83
N GLY A 171 -16.24 -3.91 -3.68
CA GLY A 171 -16.90 -5.22 -3.63
C GLY A 171 -16.75 -6.02 -4.92
N LEU A 172 -17.01 -5.39 -6.06
CA LEU A 172 -16.89 -6.03 -7.38
C LEU A 172 -15.44 -6.47 -7.66
N ARG A 173 -14.45 -5.64 -7.28
CA ARG A 173 -13.04 -6.02 -7.34
C ARG A 173 -12.76 -7.24 -6.46
N GLY A 174 -13.30 -7.25 -5.24
CA GLY A 174 -13.18 -8.39 -4.33
C GLY A 174 -13.74 -9.69 -4.91
N VAL A 175 -14.82 -9.63 -5.69
CA VAL A 175 -15.38 -10.77 -6.43
C VAL A 175 -14.38 -11.27 -7.48
N LEU A 176 -13.82 -10.39 -8.31
CA LEU A 176 -12.82 -10.76 -9.31
C LEU A 176 -11.56 -11.38 -8.68
N GLU A 177 -11.11 -10.85 -7.54
CA GLU A 177 -9.99 -11.39 -6.77
C GLU A 177 -10.30 -12.79 -6.21
N ALA A 178 -11.51 -13.01 -5.68
CA ALA A 178 -11.97 -14.32 -5.21
C ALA A 178 -12.04 -15.37 -6.33
N LEU A 179 -12.42 -14.93 -7.53
CA LEU A 179 -12.44 -15.74 -8.75
C LEU A 179 -11.06 -15.84 -9.42
N GLN A 180 -9.99 -15.33 -8.78
CA GLN A 180 -8.61 -15.29 -9.28
C GLN A 180 -8.44 -14.57 -10.63
N GLN A 181 -9.35 -13.65 -10.97
CA GLN A 181 -9.31 -12.85 -12.20
C GLN A 181 -8.44 -11.59 -12.05
N PHE A 182 -7.22 -11.76 -11.54
CA PHE A 182 -6.29 -10.65 -11.27
C PHE A 182 -5.94 -9.83 -12.52
N ARG A 183 -5.91 -10.46 -13.71
CA ARG A 183 -5.64 -9.78 -14.99
C ARG A 183 -6.72 -8.76 -15.30
N LEU A 184 -8.00 -9.13 -15.18
CA LEU A 184 -9.14 -8.22 -15.43
C LEU A 184 -9.16 -7.09 -14.40
N ALA A 185 -9.00 -7.40 -13.12
CA ALA A 185 -8.94 -6.38 -12.07
C ALA A 185 -7.79 -5.37 -12.31
N THR A 186 -6.62 -5.85 -12.73
CA THR A 186 -5.48 -4.98 -13.05
C THR A 186 -5.70 -4.17 -14.33
N ALA A 187 -6.31 -4.75 -15.37
CA ALA A 187 -6.62 -4.07 -16.62
C ALA A 187 -7.59 -2.88 -16.43
N ILE A 188 -8.46 -2.92 -15.42
CA ILE A 188 -9.31 -1.78 -15.06
C ILE A 188 -8.58 -0.80 -14.14
N ARG A 189 -7.81 -1.30 -13.16
CA ARG A 189 -7.12 -0.50 -12.16
C ARG A 189 -6.05 0.42 -12.75
N VAL A 190 -5.26 -0.07 -13.72
CA VAL A 190 -4.13 0.69 -14.29
C VAL A 190 -4.61 1.91 -15.07
N PRO A 191 -5.53 1.80 -16.05
CA PRO A 191 -6.09 2.97 -16.72
C PRO A 191 -6.74 3.96 -15.76
N MET A 192 -7.42 3.47 -14.71
CA MET A 192 -8.01 4.33 -13.69
C MET A 192 -6.95 5.09 -12.88
N GLY A 193 -5.84 4.45 -12.54
CA GLY A 193 -4.70 5.09 -11.89
C GLY A 193 -4.09 6.21 -12.74
N ILE A 194 -3.95 5.98 -14.04
CA ILE A 194 -3.50 6.99 -15.03
C ILE A 194 -4.49 8.14 -15.09
N PHE A 195 -5.79 7.83 -15.23
CA PHE A 195 -6.85 8.81 -15.36
C PHE A 195 -6.97 9.72 -14.13
N THR A 196 -6.59 9.24 -12.96
CA THR A 196 -6.58 10.02 -11.71
C THR A 196 -5.72 11.29 -11.82
N TYR A 197 -4.64 11.27 -12.59
CA TYR A 197 -3.77 12.43 -12.82
C TYR A 197 -3.97 13.07 -14.20
N LEU A 198 -4.14 12.24 -15.22
CA LEU A 198 -4.30 12.71 -16.61
C LEU A 198 -5.65 13.39 -16.83
N GLY A 199 -6.74 12.90 -16.22
CA GLY A 199 -8.09 13.48 -16.36
C GLY A 199 -8.14 14.94 -15.93
N PRO A 200 -7.72 15.28 -14.70
CA PRO A 200 -7.58 16.66 -14.25
C PRO A 200 -6.68 17.50 -15.16
N ALA A 201 -5.51 16.97 -15.57
CA ALA A 201 -4.58 17.70 -16.42
C ALA A 201 -5.14 17.99 -17.82
N ALA A 202 -5.88 17.06 -18.39
CA ALA A 202 -6.52 17.22 -19.71
C ALA A 202 -7.65 18.26 -19.71
N LEU A 203 -8.24 18.59 -18.56
CA LEU A 203 -9.27 19.62 -18.44
C LEU A 203 -8.71 21.05 -18.33
N LEU A 204 -7.44 21.23 -17.96
CA LEU A 204 -6.85 22.56 -17.76
C LEU A 204 -6.99 23.53 -18.95
N PRO A 205 -6.90 23.08 -20.23
CA PRO A 205 -7.13 23.99 -21.37
C PRO A 205 -8.56 24.57 -21.42
N PHE A 206 -9.53 23.91 -20.76
CA PHE A 206 -10.93 24.27 -20.82
C PHE A 206 -11.43 24.97 -19.54
N THR A 207 -10.83 24.65 -18.40
CA THR A 207 -11.26 25.20 -17.11
C THR A 207 -10.17 25.13 -16.05
N HIS A 208 -10.15 26.14 -15.17
CA HIS A 208 -9.31 26.16 -13.97
C HIS A 208 -10.16 25.97 -12.68
N SER A 209 -11.49 25.77 -12.81
CA SER A 209 -12.35 25.52 -11.66
C SER A 209 -12.21 24.08 -11.14
N LEU A 210 -12.26 23.93 -9.81
CA LEU A 210 -12.16 22.61 -9.15
C LEU A 210 -13.36 21.71 -9.43
N VAL A 211 -14.57 22.27 -9.53
CA VAL A 211 -15.79 21.50 -9.62
C VAL A 211 -15.82 20.57 -10.85
N PRO A 212 -15.56 21.06 -12.08
CA PRO A 212 -15.47 20.18 -13.26
C PRO A 212 -14.33 19.15 -13.16
N ILE A 213 -13.20 19.54 -12.56
CA ILE A 213 -12.04 18.65 -12.40
C ILE A 213 -12.38 17.47 -11.49
N ILE A 214 -13.04 17.73 -10.36
CA ILE A 214 -13.49 16.67 -9.45
C ILE A 214 -14.61 15.85 -10.09
N ALA A 215 -15.55 16.49 -10.83
CA ALA A 215 -16.61 15.79 -11.55
C ALA A 215 -16.03 14.77 -12.55
N VAL A 216 -14.97 15.12 -13.28
CA VAL A 216 -14.27 14.17 -14.18
C VAL A 216 -13.63 13.02 -13.43
N LEU A 217 -13.05 13.26 -12.25
CA LEU A 217 -12.55 12.17 -11.40
C LEU A 217 -13.65 11.21 -10.98
N VAL A 218 -14.82 11.75 -10.62
CA VAL A 218 -16.00 10.95 -10.25
C VAL A 218 -16.55 10.18 -11.45
N LEU A 219 -16.61 10.80 -12.62
CA LEU A 219 -17.00 10.12 -13.87
C LEU A 219 -16.08 8.94 -14.18
N GLY A 220 -14.76 9.12 -14.01
CA GLY A 220 -13.81 8.02 -14.13
C GLY A 220 -14.11 6.86 -13.17
N ARG A 221 -14.51 7.16 -11.92
CA ARG A 221 -14.93 6.12 -10.96
C ARG A 221 -16.21 5.41 -11.40
N LEU A 222 -17.15 6.13 -11.97
CA LEU A 222 -18.38 5.55 -12.52
C LEU A 222 -18.08 4.61 -13.69
N ILE A 223 -17.21 5.02 -14.62
CA ILE A 223 -16.76 4.18 -15.74
C ILE A 223 -16.04 2.93 -15.21
N ALA A 224 -15.14 3.08 -14.23
CA ALA A 224 -14.46 1.94 -13.60
C ALA A 224 -15.43 0.98 -12.91
N CYS A 225 -16.46 1.50 -12.24
CA CYS A 225 -17.54 0.70 -11.65
C CYS A 225 -18.28 -0.12 -12.70
N GLY A 226 -18.69 0.53 -13.80
CA GLY A 226 -19.32 -0.14 -14.94
C GLY A 226 -18.43 -1.22 -15.56
N ALA A 227 -17.13 -0.95 -15.70
CA ALA A 227 -16.15 -1.93 -16.19
C ALA A 227 -16.03 -3.14 -15.25
N HIS A 228 -16.05 -2.95 -13.92
CA HIS A 228 -16.04 -4.05 -12.95
C HIS A 228 -17.34 -4.86 -13.01
N PHE A 229 -18.51 -4.21 -13.14
CA PHE A 229 -19.78 -4.90 -13.36
C PHE A 229 -19.73 -5.76 -14.62
N TRP A 230 -19.29 -5.16 -15.74
CA TRP A 230 -19.13 -5.90 -17.00
C TRP A 230 -18.22 -7.11 -16.83
N ALA A 231 -17.05 -6.94 -16.19
CA ALA A 231 -16.11 -8.02 -15.94
C ALA A 231 -16.72 -9.13 -15.07
N CYS A 232 -17.44 -8.78 -13.99
CA CYS A 232 -18.12 -9.76 -13.14
C CYS A 232 -19.19 -10.54 -13.90
N PHE A 233 -20.02 -9.88 -14.73
CA PHE A 233 -21.04 -10.52 -15.55
C PHE A 233 -20.43 -11.40 -16.66
N HIS A 234 -19.26 -11.03 -17.18
CA HIS A 234 -18.55 -11.83 -18.18
C HIS A 234 -17.98 -13.12 -17.57
N VAL A 235 -17.35 -13.02 -16.40
CA VAL A 235 -16.75 -14.16 -15.70
C VAL A 235 -17.79 -15.07 -15.06
N MET A 236 -18.89 -14.49 -14.57
CA MET A 236 -19.98 -15.23 -13.90
C MET A 236 -21.36 -14.83 -14.48
N PRO A 237 -21.78 -15.43 -15.60
CA PRO A 237 -23.07 -15.13 -16.22
C PRO A 237 -24.29 -15.41 -15.31
N SER A 238 -24.13 -16.31 -14.33
CA SER A 238 -25.19 -16.64 -13.35
C SER A 238 -25.62 -15.43 -12.51
N LEU A 239 -24.77 -14.41 -12.34
CA LEU A 239 -25.11 -13.15 -11.68
C LEU A 239 -26.30 -12.42 -12.33
N ARG A 240 -26.58 -12.65 -13.62
CA ARG A 240 -27.70 -12.02 -14.33
C ARG A 240 -29.05 -12.63 -13.96
N ARG A 241 -29.08 -13.86 -13.44
CA ARG A 241 -30.31 -14.64 -13.22
C ARG A 241 -30.84 -14.52 -11.80
N ASP A 242 -29.99 -14.21 -10.82
CA ASP A 242 -30.31 -14.25 -9.39
C ASP A 242 -30.11 -12.86 -8.76
N PHE A 243 -30.87 -11.88 -9.30
CA PHE A 243 -30.84 -10.51 -8.80
C PHE A 243 -31.80 -10.35 -7.61
N GLY A 244 -31.23 -10.11 -6.42
CA GLY A 244 -32.04 -9.87 -5.23
C GLY A 244 -31.26 -9.82 -3.92
N PHE A 245 -31.92 -9.30 -2.89
CA PHE A 245 -31.40 -9.29 -1.53
C PHE A 245 -31.86 -10.57 -0.80
N HIS A 246 -30.90 -11.35 -0.30
CA HIS A 246 -31.14 -12.58 0.42
C HIS A 246 -30.74 -12.44 1.89
N SER A 247 -31.70 -12.24 2.77
CA SER A 247 -31.49 -12.04 4.20
C SER A 247 -30.57 -13.09 4.88
N PRO A 248 -30.62 -14.40 4.57
CA PRO A 248 -29.71 -15.38 5.13
C PRO A 248 -28.22 -15.12 4.80
N SER A 249 -27.92 -14.52 3.64
CA SER A 249 -26.57 -14.17 3.21
C SER A 249 -26.03 -12.90 3.90
N ALA A 250 -26.89 -12.05 4.44
CA ALA A 250 -26.49 -10.80 5.10
C ALA A 250 -25.79 -11.03 6.44
N ARG A 251 -26.29 -11.97 7.25
CA ARG A 251 -25.75 -12.23 8.61
C ARG A 251 -24.26 -12.64 8.63
N PRO A 252 -23.81 -13.60 7.81
CA PRO A 252 -22.38 -13.93 7.71
C PRO A 252 -21.51 -12.75 7.24
N LEU A 253 -21.99 -11.96 6.26
CA LEU A 253 -21.30 -10.78 5.74
C LEU A 253 -21.10 -9.73 6.85
N LEU A 254 -22.16 -9.37 7.56
CA LEU A 254 -22.12 -8.36 8.63
C LEU A 254 -21.27 -8.84 9.83
N ARG A 255 -21.41 -10.11 10.24
CA ARG A 255 -20.62 -10.67 11.34
C ARG A 255 -19.12 -10.66 11.05
N PHE A 256 -18.73 -11.04 9.86
CA PHE A 256 -17.32 -11.03 9.48
C PHE A 256 -16.81 -9.60 9.17
N GLY A 257 -17.64 -8.79 8.49
CA GLY A 257 -17.31 -7.40 8.16
C GLY A 257 -17.11 -6.55 9.40
N SER A 258 -17.99 -6.64 10.41
CA SER A 258 -17.89 -5.81 11.63
C SER A 258 -16.60 -6.03 12.41
N TRP A 259 -16.06 -7.26 12.42
CA TRP A 259 -14.77 -7.53 13.06
C TRP A 259 -13.60 -6.90 12.30
N LEU A 260 -13.68 -6.89 10.95
CA LEU A 260 -12.66 -6.27 10.13
C LEU A 260 -12.71 -4.73 10.15
N THR A 261 -13.86 -4.16 10.49
CA THR A 261 -14.07 -2.70 10.49
C THR A 261 -13.05 -1.98 11.37
N VAL A 262 -12.81 -2.49 12.58
CA VAL A 262 -11.89 -1.86 13.53
C VAL A 262 -10.48 -1.73 12.92
N SER A 263 -9.96 -2.80 12.37
CA SER A 263 -8.62 -2.79 11.74
C SER A 263 -8.59 -1.95 10.46
N ASN A 264 -9.68 -1.97 9.68
CA ASN A 264 -9.78 -1.21 8.44
C ASN A 264 -9.93 0.31 8.66
N VAL A 265 -10.44 0.75 9.80
CA VAL A 265 -10.57 2.17 10.15
C VAL A 265 -9.27 2.71 10.76
N LEU A 266 -8.64 1.96 11.65
CA LEU A 266 -7.44 2.41 12.36
C LEU A 266 -6.26 2.69 11.43
N GLY A 267 -5.96 1.76 10.51
CA GLY A 267 -4.82 1.90 9.61
C GLY A 267 -4.87 3.17 8.76
N PRO A 268 -5.93 3.38 7.96
CA PRO A 268 -6.11 4.60 7.17
C PRO A 268 -6.19 5.88 8.02
N LEU A 269 -6.81 5.84 9.19
CA LEU A 269 -6.85 7.00 10.08
C LEU A 269 -5.42 7.44 10.47
N MET A 270 -4.55 6.49 10.80
CA MET A 270 -3.14 6.77 11.13
C MET A 270 -2.32 7.30 9.95
N ILE A 271 -2.72 7.02 8.71
CA ILE A 271 -1.98 7.39 7.50
C ILE A 271 -2.50 8.70 6.89
N THR A 272 -3.76 9.07 7.16
CA THR A 272 -4.47 10.10 6.38
C THR A 272 -4.88 11.30 7.21
N PHE A 273 -5.09 11.12 8.51
CA PHE A 273 -5.59 12.17 9.40
C PHE A 273 -4.69 13.41 9.42
N ASP A 274 -3.39 13.23 9.20
CA ASP A 274 -2.40 14.29 9.11
C ASP A 274 -2.76 15.36 8.06
N ARG A 275 -3.29 14.97 6.90
CA ARG A 275 -3.65 15.89 5.82
C ARG A 275 -4.86 16.77 6.17
N PHE A 276 -5.85 16.18 6.84
CA PHE A 276 -6.98 16.96 7.36
C PHE A 276 -6.54 17.92 8.45
N LEU A 277 -5.64 17.47 9.34
CA LEU A 277 -5.07 18.33 10.37
C LEU A 277 -4.26 19.48 9.75
N ILE A 278 -3.44 19.21 8.74
CA ILE A 278 -2.70 20.25 8.00
C ILE A 278 -3.66 21.29 7.43
N GLY A 279 -4.72 20.84 6.75
CA GLY A 279 -5.73 21.72 6.15
C GLY A 279 -6.47 22.58 7.19
N SER A 280 -6.68 22.04 8.39
CA SER A 280 -7.41 22.73 9.45
C SER A 280 -6.53 23.66 10.31
N VAL A 281 -5.31 23.24 10.64
CA VAL A 281 -4.43 23.96 11.57
C VAL A 281 -3.51 24.94 10.84
N ILE A 282 -3.00 24.56 9.67
CA ILE A 282 -1.99 25.33 8.93
C ILE A 282 -2.64 26.09 7.77
N SER A 283 -2.83 25.42 6.62
CA SER A 283 -3.52 25.97 5.44
C SER A 283 -3.83 24.87 4.42
N ILE A 284 -4.72 25.17 3.48
CA ILE A 284 -5.06 24.24 2.40
C ILE A 284 -3.89 24.05 1.41
N ALA A 285 -3.09 25.10 1.14
CA ALA A 285 -1.88 25.03 0.34
C ALA A 285 -0.83 24.10 0.96
N ALA A 286 -0.72 24.11 2.29
CA ALA A 286 0.19 23.27 3.05
C ALA A 286 -0.11 21.76 2.85
N VAL A 287 -1.36 21.41 2.55
CA VAL A 287 -1.73 20.02 2.22
C VAL A 287 -1.00 19.56 0.96
N ALA A 288 -0.91 20.41 -0.08
CA ALA A 288 -0.16 20.07 -1.30
C ALA A 288 1.34 19.91 -1.01
N TYR A 289 1.92 20.84 -0.24
CA TYR A 289 3.35 20.80 0.11
C TYR A 289 3.75 19.55 0.91
N TYR A 290 2.82 18.95 1.65
CA TYR A 290 3.03 17.72 2.39
C TYR A 290 2.67 16.48 1.57
N SER A 291 1.50 16.47 0.93
CA SER A 291 0.94 15.27 0.29
C SER A 291 1.75 14.81 -0.93
N ILE A 292 2.25 15.74 -1.74
CA ILE A 292 2.99 15.38 -2.97
C ILE A 292 4.33 14.70 -2.64
N PRO A 293 5.20 15.25 -1.77
CA PRO A 293 6.39 14.52 -1.32
C PRO A 293 6.06 13.17 -0.67
N TYR A 294 5.00 13.12 0.15
CA TYR A 294 4.56 11.87 0.77
C TYR A 294 4.23 10.81 -0.28
N GLU A 295 3.44 11.16 -1.30
CA GLU A 295 3.07 10.22 -2.38
C GLU A 295 4.29 9.70 -3.14
N VAL A 296 5.28 10.55 -3.40
CA VAL A 296 6.52 10.15 -4.10
C VAL A 296 7.36 9.23 -3.22
N VAL A 297 7.62 9.64 -1.98
CA VAL A 297 8.52 8.91 -1.09
C VAL A 297 7.94 7.55 -0.69
N THR A 298 6.64 7.47 -0.46
CA THR A 298 5.98 6.21 -0.09
C THR A 298 5.91 5.19 -1.23
N LYS A 299 6.20 5.58 -2.49
CA LYS A 299 6.37 4.58 -3.57
C LYS A 299 7.57 3.65 -3.33
N LEU A 300 8.51 4.03 -2.51
CA LEU A 300 9.59 3.13 -2.07
C LEU A 300 9.06 1.89 -1.33
N TRP A 301 7.87 1.95 -0.73
CA TRP A 301 7.22 0.77 -0.13
C TRP A 301 6.93 -0.35 -1.11
N LEU A 302 6.84 -0.06 -2.42
CA LEU A 302 6.69 -1.09 -3.46
C LEU A 302 7.78 -2.16 -3.35
N ILE A 303 9.00 -1.77 -3.01
CA ILE A 303 10.14 -2.69 -2.88
C ILE A 303 9.94 -3.62 -1.68
N SER A 304 9.63 -3.07 -0.52
CA SER A 304 9.44 -3.87 0.70
C SER A 304 8.18 -4.73 0.62
N THR A 305 7.07 -4.21 0.10
CA THR A 305 5.82 -4.98 -0.04
C THR A 305 5.94 -6.13 -1.05
N ALA A 306 6.68 -5.94 -2.14
CA ALA A 306 6.96 -7.03 -3.09
C ALA A 306 7.76 -8.16 -2.42
N LEU A 307 8.78 -7.82 -1.62
CA LEU A 307 9.56 -8.79 -0.86
C LEU A 307 8.70 -9.51 0.19
N MET A 308 7.83 -8.78 0.90
CA MET A 308 6.93 -9.38 1.90
C MET A 308 5.94 -10.35 1.28
N GLY A 309 5.50 -10.13 0.04
CA GLY A 309 4.66 -11.07 -0.70
C GLY A 309 5.30 -12.46 -0.88
N VAL A 310 6.63 -12.52 -0.95
CA VAL A 310 7.40 -13.77 -1.03
C VAL A 310 7.75 -14.30 0.36
N LEU A 311 8.11 -13.43 1.29
CA LEU A 311 8.54 -13.83 2.64
C LEU A 311 7.39 -14.31 3.52
N PHE A 312 6.18 -13.80 3.37
CA PHE A 312 5.05 -14.21 4.22
C PHE A 312 4.77 -15.72 4.16
N PRO A 313 4.56 -16.35 2.97
CA PRO A 313 4.37 -17.80 2.91
C PRO A 313 5.62 -18.57 3.34
N ALA A 314 6.83 -18.05 3.03
CA ALA A 314 8.08 -18.67 3.44
C ALA A 314 8.26 -18.68 4.98
N PHE A 315 7.90 -17.59 5.66
CA PHE A 315 7.88 -17.52 7.13
C PHE A 315 6.87 -18.50 7.73
N SER A 316 5.65 -18.56 7.17
CA SER A 316 4.62 -19.48 7.64
C SER A 316 5.06 -20.94 7.55
N ALA A 317 5.69 -21.33 6.45
CA ALA A 317 6.22 -22.68 6.25
C ALA A 317 7.42 -22.97 7.18
N ALA A 318 8.37 -22.04 7.29
CA ALA A 318 9.56 -22.24 8.11
C ALA A 318 9.26 -22.24 9.62
N ASN A 319 8.25 -21.50 10.07
CA ASN A 319 7.90 -21.41 11.48
C ASN A 319 7.51 -22.77 12.10
N SER A 320 6.92 -23.66 11.31
CA SER A 320 6.51 -25.00 11.76
C SER A 320 7.59 -26.07 11.60
N MET A 321 8.61 -25.84 10.75
CA MET A 321 9.56 -26.87 10.36
C MET A 321 11.02 -26.60 10.81
N ASP A 322 11.47 -25.34 10.68
CA ASP A 322 12.89 -24.98 10.91
C ASP A 322 13.03 -23.50 11.30
N ARG A 323 13.21 -23.25 12.58
CA ARG A 323 13.41 -21.91 13.12
C ARG A 323 14.69 -21.24 12.66
N THR A 324 15.74 -22.03 12.36
CA THR A 324 17.02 -21.50 11.84
C THR A 324 16.83 -20.94 10.44
N ARG A 325 16.06 -21.64 9.61
CA ARG A 325 15.67 -21.16 8.28
C ARG A 325 14.80 -19.91 8.36
N LEU A 326 13.86 -19.85 9.32
CA LEU A 326 13.04 -18.67 9.57
C LEU A 326 13.93 -17.46 9.93
N ALA A 327 14.88 -17.64 10.86
CA ALA A 327 15.84 -16.60 11.24
C ALA A 327 16.68 -16.12 10.05
N PHE A 328 17.19 -17.03 9.21
CA PHE A 328 17.94 -16.70 8.00
C PHE A 328 17.11 -15.85 7.01
N LEU A 329 15.86 -16.24 6.75
CA LEU A 329 14.96 -15.49 5.87
C LEU A 329 14.62 -14.11 6.45
N TYR A 330 14.41 -14.03 7.76
CA TYR A 330 14.14 -12.79 8.48
C TYR A 330 15.31 -11.80 8.38
N GLU A 331 16.51 -12.27 8.69
CA GLU A 331 17.73 -11.46 8.59
C GLU A 331 18.01 -11.02 7.15
N GLY A 332 17.82 -11.93 6.20
CA GLY A 332 17.92 -11.65 4.77
C GLY A 332 16.95 -10.56 4.31
N GLY A 333 15.69 -10.64 4.76
CA GLY A 333 14.67 -9.65 4.44
C GLY A 333 15.06 -8.23 4.86
N ILE A 334 15.50 -8.06 6.11
CA ILE A 334 15.97 -6.76 6.62
C ILE A 334 17.17 -6.26 5.83
N LYS A 335 18.15 -7.15 5.62
CA LYS A 335 19.38 -6.86 4.89
C LYS A 335 19.12 -6.36 3.47
N TYR A 336 18.31 -7.08 2.70
CA TYR A 336 18.04 -6.70 1.30
C TYR A 336 17.24 -5.41 1.18
N ILE A 337 16.25 -5.18 2.06
CA ILE A 337 15.53 -3.91 2.12
C ILE A 337 16.49 -2.76 2.40
N PHE A 338 17.35 -2.90 3.41
CA PHE A 338 18.32 -1.88 3.79
C PHE A 338 19.28 -1.54 2.65
N ILE A 339 19.86 -2.56 2.01
CA ILE A 339 20.79 -2.43 0.90
C ILE A 339 20.22 -1.65 -0.27
N VAL A 340 18.97 -1.96 -0.65
CA VAL A 340 18.32 -1.35 -1.81
C VAL A 340 17.82 0.06 -1.48
N LEU A 341 17.21 0.24 -0.30
CA LEU A 341 16.56 1.50 0.03
C LEU A 341 17.50 2.57 0.58
N LEU A 342 18.59 2.21 1.26
CA LEU A 342 19.53 3.20 1.81
C LEU A 342 20.07 4.16 0.73
N PRO A 343 20.67 3.69 -0.37
CA PRO A 343 21.18 4.61 -1.40
C PRO A 343 20.07 5.44 -2.04
N LEU A 344 18.88 4.86 -2.24
CA LEU A 344 17.74 5.59 -2.80
C LEU A 344 17.27 6.71 -1.86
N THR A 345 17.20 6.44 -0.55
CA THR A 345 16.82 7.47 0.43
C THR A 345 17.87 8.55 0.58
N VAL A 346 19.15 8.21 0.53
CA VAL A 346 20.25 9.19 0.55
C VAL A 346 20.16 10.12 -0.67
N VAL A 347 19.94 9.59 -1.86
CA VAL A 347 19.74 10.40 -3.07
C VAL A 347 18.53 11.32 -2.92
N LEU A 348 17.40 10.80 -2.43
CA LEU A 348 16.21 11.62 -2.21
C LEU A 348 16.45 12.73 -1.19
N VAL A 349 17.15 12.46 -0.08
CA VAL A 349 17.44 13.45 0.97
C VAL A 349 18.38 14.55 0.47
N ILE A 350 19.43 14.16 -0.26
CA ILE A 350 20.45 15.09 -0.81
C ILE A 350 19.83 16.01 -1.85
N PHE A 351 19.10 15.44 -2.81
CA PHE A 351 18.57 16.15 -3.96
C PHE A 351 17.11 16.60 -3.79
N ALA A 352 16.52 16.50 -2.59
CA ALA A 352 15.16 16.96 -2.36
C ALA A 352 14.93 18.43 -2.76
N PRO A 353 15.80 19.40 -2.42
CA PRO A 353 15.59 20.78 -2.81
C PRO A 353 15.67 20.98 -4.33
N GLU A 354 16.72 20.47 -4.98
CA GLU A 354 16.95 20.64 -6.41
C GLU A 354 15.91 19.86 -7.22
N GLY A 355 15.61 18.63 -6.83
CA GLY A 355 14.62 17.81 -7.48
C GLY A 355 13.22 18.45 -7.44
N LEU A 356 12.81 18.95 -6.28
CA LEU A 356 11.53 19.64 -6.12
C LEU A 356 11.52 21.00 -6.83
N ALA A 357 12.64 21.73 -6.82
CA ALA A 357 12.74 23.01 -7.53
C ALA A 357 12.61 22.83 -9.05
N LEU A 358 13.31 21.85 -9.60
CA LEU A 358 13.24 21.52 -11.02
C LEU A 358 11.84 21.02 -11.42
N TRP A 359 11.23 20.21 -10.56
CA TRP A 359 9.96 19.55 -10.85
C TRP A 359 8.75 20.46 -10.61
N LEU A 360 8.68 21.12 -9.46
CA LEU A 360 7.51 21.90 -9.01
C LEU A 360 7.81 23.38 -8.77
N GLY A 361 9.06 23.81 -8.93
CA GLY A 361 9.51 25.19 -8.74
C GLY A 361 10.00 25.50 -7.32
N ASN A 362 10.71 26.65 -7.19
CA ASN A 362 11.45 27.02 -5.99
C ASN A 362 10.56 27.19 -4.73
N ASP A 363 9.36 27.78 -4.89
CA ASP A 363 8.40 27.92 -3.79
C ASP A 363 8.04 26.55 -3.19
N PHE A 364 7.78 25.58 -4.06
CA PHE A 364 7.46 24.23 -3.64
C PHE A 364 8.66 23.54 -2.97
N ALA A 365 9.86 23.71 -3.51
CA ALA A 365 11.08 23.17 -2.94
C ALA A 365 11.35 23.71 -1.54
N HIS A 366 11.20 25.02 -1.36
CA HIS A 366 11.44 25.65 -0.05
C HIS A 366 10.54 25.08 1.04
N ASN A 367 9.24 24.91 0.76
CA ASN A 367 8.29 24.40 1.73
C ASN A 367 8.37 22.87 1.91
N SER A 368 8.61 22.13 0.84
CA SER A 368 8.46 20.65 0.80
C SER A 368 9.76 19.87 0.98
N ALA A 369 10.95 20.46 0.76
CA ALA A 369 12.20 19.73 0.88
C ALA A 369 12.47 19.20 2.30
N PRO A 370 12.25 19.96 3.39
CA PRO A 370 12.38 19.42 4.73
C PRO A 370 11.41 18.25 5.00
N VAL A 371 10.16 18.38 4.51
CA VAL A 371 9.14 17.33 4.61
C VAL A 371 9.62 16.05 3.91
N ALA A 372 10.05 16.17 2.64
CA ALA A 372 10.54 15.03 1.85
C ALA A 372 11.72 14.30 2.54
N ARG A 373 12.64 15.05 3.15
CA ARG A 373 13.79 14.50 3.88
C ARG A 373 13.36 13.66 5.07
N PHE A 374 12.50 14.16 5.97
CA PHE A 374 12.00 13.40 7.11
C PHE A 374 11.21 12.17 6.66
N LEU A 375 10.34 12.32 5.65
CA LEU A 375 9.56 11.22 5.11
C LEU A 375 10.44 10.13 4.47
N ALA A 376 11.49 10.49 3.73
CA ALA A 376 12.38 9.52 3.09
C ALA A 376 13.10 8.64 4.13
N VAL A 377 13.62 9.25 5.19
CA VAL A 377 14.27 8.51 6.29
C VAL A 377 13.26 7.63 7.03
N ALA A 378 12.06 8.14 7.30
CA ALA A 378 11.01 7.38 7.94
C ALA A 378 10.57 6.18 7.10
N VAL A 379 10.44 6.33 5.78
CA VAL A 379 10.09 5.23 4.86
C VAL A 379 11.18 4.16 4.82
N LEU A 380 12.47 4.50 4.91
CA LEU A 380 13.54 3.52 5.03
C LEU A 380 13.35 2.64 6.27
N VAL A 381 13.16 3.26 7.44
CA VAL A 381 12.99 2.54 8.71
C VAL A 381 11.70 1.71 8.70
N ASN A 382 10.59 2.29 8.24
CA ASN A 382 9.31 1.59 8.14
C ASN A 382 9.38 0.39 7.18
N SER A 383 10.09 0.53 6.06
CA SER A 383 10.29 -0.57 5.11
C SER A 383 11.03 -1.76 5.73
N MET A 384 12.02 -1.51 6.59
CA MET A 384 12.67 -2.57 7.37
C MET A 384 11.70 -3.21 8.37
N ALA A 385 10.82 -2.41 8.99
CA ALA A 385 9.81 -2.87 9.94
C ALA A 385 8.69 -3.70 9.30
N HIS A 386 8.54 -3.69 7.97
CA HIS A 386 7.66 -4.63 7.28
C HIS A 386 8.05 -6.09 7.52
N VAL A 387 9.33 -6.39 7.77
CA VAL A 387 9.79 -7.76 8.06
C VAL A 387 9.25 -8.28 9.40
N PRO A 388 9.50 -7.61 10.56
CA PRO A 388 8.90 -8.03 11.82
C PRO A 388 7.37 -8.00 11.81
N PHE A 389 6.74 -7.03 11.13
CA PHE A 389 5.30 -6.99 10.96
C PHE A 389 4.78 -8.26 10.27
N THR A 390 5.40 -8.64 9.14
CA THR A 390 5.04 -9.84 8.37
C THR A 390 5.32 -11.12 9.16
N HIS A 391 6.41 -11.17 9.93
CA HIS A 391 6.72 -12.28 10.81
C HIS A 391 5.63 -12.47 11.88
N LEU A 392 5.26 -11.42 12.61
CA LEU A 392 4.20 -11.48 13.62
C LEU A 392 2.88 -12.00 13.04
N GLN A 393 2.53 -11.59 11.83
CA GLN A 393 1.33 -12.08 11.14
C GLN A 393 1.45 -13.55 10.73
N SER A 394 2.62 -13.96 10.21
CA SER A 394 2.86 -15.34 9.74
C SER A 394 2.87 -16.37 10.85
N VAL A 395 3.29 -15.98 12.06
CA VAL A 395 3.23 -16.83 13.27
C VAL A 395 1.89 -16.79 14.00
N GLY A 396 0.87 -16.13 13.40
CA GLY A 396 -0.49 -16.09 13.95
C GLY A 396 -0.68 -15.11 15.12
N ARG A 397 0.17 -14.07 15.25
CA ARG A 397 0.09 -13.06 16.30
C ARG A 397 -0.24 -11.63 15.75
N PRO A 398 -1.28 -11.48 14.90
CA PRO A 398 -1.71 -10.16 14.44
C PRO A 398 -2.29 -9.29 15.57
N ASP A 399 -2.67 -9.91 16.71
CA ASP A 399 -3.13 -9.20 17.92
C ASP A 399 -2.09 -8.19 18.43
N ILE A 400 -0.80 -8.52 18.34
CA ILE A 400 0.29 -7.65 18.77
C ILE A 400 0.32 -6.36 17.91
N THR A 401 0.29 -6.51 16.60
CA THR A 401 0.34 -5.35 15.68
C THR A 401 -0.88 -4.44 15.85
N THR A 402 -2.08 -5.01 16.04
CA THR A 402 -3.29 -4.22 16.27
C THR A 402 -3.27 -3.49 17.61
N LYS A 403 -2.80 -4.14 18.69
CA LYS A 403 -2.65 -3.51 20.02
C LYS A 403 -1.64 -2.36 19.98
N LEU A 404 -0.52 -2.54 19.28
CA LEU A 404 0.47 -1.47 19.10
C LEU A 404 -0.15 -0.25 18.43
N GLN A 405 -0.84 -0.43 17.32
CA GLN A 405 -1.52 0.65 16.60
C GLN A 405 -2.54 1.38 17.49
N LEU A 406 -3.29 0.66 18.33
CA LEU A 406 -4.25 1.27 19.26
C LEU A 406 -3.58 2.15 20.31
N VAL A 407 -2.42 1.74 20.83
CA VAL A 407 -1.65 2.53 21.81
C VAL A 407 -0.93 3.71 21.15
N GLU A 408 -0.41 3.51 19.95
CA GLU A 408 0.32 4.54 19.21
C GLU A 408 -0.59 5.67 18.71
N LEU A 409 -1.84 5.36 18.34
CA LEU A 409 -2.74 6.34 17.75
C LEU A 409 -2.96 7.58 18.63
N PRO A 410 -3.31 7.49 19.93
CA PRO A 410 -3.46 8.66 20.78
C PRO A 410 -2.17 9.45 20.91
N LEU A 411 -1.04 8.77 21.12
CA LEU A 411 0.27 9.40 21.24
C LEU A 411 0.65 10.15 19.96
N TYR A 412 0.40 9.52 18.81
CA TYR A 412 0.62 10.13 17.50
C TYR A 412 -0.24 11.38 17.30
N LEU A 413 -1.54 11.33 17.61
CA LEU A 413 -2.45 12.46 17.44
C LEU A 413 -2.03 13.66 18.29
N VAL A 414 -1.64 13.44 19.55
CA VAL A 414 -1.14 14.50 20.44
C VAL A 414 0.15 15.11 19.89
N THR A 415 1.13 14.27 19.53
CA THR A 415 2.41 14.70 18.98
C THR A 415 2.22 15.44 17.66
N LEU A 416 1.34 14.94 16.80
CA LEU A 416 1.00 15.52 15.51
C LEU A 416 0.41 16.92 15.67
N PHE A 417 -0.58 17.07 16.56
CA PHE A 417 -1.22 18.37 16.81
C PHE A 417 -0.25 19.41 17.37
N PHE A 418 0.56 19.01 18.35
CA PHE A 418 1.55 19.90 18.97
C PHE A 418 2.62 20.35 17.96
N LEU A 419 3.20 19.40 17.20
CA LEU A 419 4.24 19.71 16.22
C LEU A 419 3.69 20.44 14.98
N ALA A 420 2.45 20.18 14.58
CA ALA A 420 1.81 20.93 13.51
C ALA A 420 1.66 22.43 13.88
N LYS A 421 1.27 22.73 15.12
CA LYS A 421 1.14 24.12 15.60
C LYS A 421 2.48 24.84 15.75
N THR A 422 3.52 24.13 16.19
CA THR A 422 4.82 24.75 16.53
C THR A 422 5.78 24.83 15.35
N ARG A 423 5.75 23.83 14.44
CA ARG A 423 6.70 23.70 13.33
C ARG A 423 6.04 23.54 11.95
N GLY A 424 4.72 23.76 11.85
CA GLY A 424 3.99 23.66 10.58
C GLY A 424 4.07 22.26 9.95
N ILE A 425 4.14 22.19 8.62
CA ILE A 425 4.19 20.92 7.87
C ILE A 425 5.45 20.09 8.15
N THR A 426 6.56 20.74 8.44
CA THR A 426 7.79 20.03 8.87
C THR A 426 7.56 19.34 10.21
N GLY A 427 6.82 19.97 11.13
CA GLY A 427 6.40 19.36 12.39
C GLY A 427 5.54 18.11 12.18
N VAL A 428 4.64 18.14 11.20
CA VAL A 428 3.82 16.98 10.83
C VAL A 428 4.71 15.82 10.33
N ALA A 429 5.69 16.12 9.47
CA ALA A 429 6.65 15.12 8.98
C ALA A 429 7.50 14.53 10.12
N ILE A 430 7.92 15.36 11.08
CA ILE A 430 8.63 14.92 12.29
C ILE A 430 7.73 14.02 13.16
N ALA A 431 6.46 14.39 13.39
CA ALA A 431 5.52 13.57 14.15
C ALA A 431 5.35 12.18 13.51
N TRP A 432 5.21 12.13 12.18
CA TRP A 432 5.12 10.89 11.45
C TRP A 432 6.41 10.06 11.55
N PHE A 433 7.57 10.70 11.42
CA PHE A 433 8.88 10.07 11.61
C PHE A 433 9.02 9.46 13.01
N LEU A 434 8.69 10.20 14.07
CA LEU A 434 8.76 9.72 15.46
C LEU A 434 7.83 8.53 15.70
N ARG A 435 6.60 8.59 15.16
CA ARG A 435 5.68 7.46 15.21
C ARG A 435 6.27 6.22 14.54
N VAL A 436 6.79 6.37 13.32
CA VAL A 436 7.39 5.25 12.56
C VAL A 436 8.59 4.67 13.31
N MET A 437 9.42 5.50 13.93
CA MET A 437 10.54 5.04 14.76
C MET A 437 10.04 4.21 15.95
N LEU A 438 9.02 4.68 16.66
CA LEU A 438 8.45 3.98 17.81
C LEU A 438 7.83 2.63 17.38
N ASP A 439 6.96 2.64 16.35
CA ASP A 439 6.34 1.44 15.78
C ASP A 439 7.41 0.41 15.38
N SER A 440 8.42 0.85 14.64
CA SER A 440 9.50 -0.03 14.20
C SER A 440 10.26 -0.66 15.37
N LEU A 441 10.63 0.14 16.38
CA LEU A 441 11.32 -0.36 17.57
C LEU A 441 10.48 -1.41 18.32
N LEU A 442 9.20 -1.14 18.50
CA LEU A 442 8.27 -2.06 19.18
C LEU A 442 8.05 -3.35 18.37
N LEU A 443 7.87 -3.24 17.05
CA LEU A 443 7.73 -4.40 16.16
C LEU A 443 8.97 -5.29 16.19
N PHE A 444 10.18 -4.71 16.12
CA PHE A 444 11.42 -5.45 16.26
C PHE A 444 11.54 -6.11 17.63
N TRP A 445 11.22 -5.41 18.70
CA TRP A 445 11.29 -5.93 20.06
C TRP A 445 10.37 -7.14 20.27
N PHE A 446 9.10 -7.05 19.84
CA PHE A 446 8.17 -8.17 19.94
C PHE A 446 8.56 -9.35 19.03
N SER A 447 9.02 -9.05 17.83
CA SER A 447 9.45 -10.07 16.88
C SER A 447 10.68 -10.83 17.39
N PHE A 448 11.67 -10.14 17.96
CA PHE A 448 12.85 -10.77 18.55
C PHE A 448 12.56 -11.62 19.79
N ARG A 449 11.54 -11.25 20.57
CA ARG A 449 11.09 -12.11 21.68
C ARG A 449 10.53 -13.45 21.20
N LEU A 450 9.89 -13.47 20.03
CA LEU A 450 9.32 -14.68 19.44
C LEU A 450 10.33 -15.47 18.61
N LEU A 451 11.41 -14.83 18.13
CA LEU A 451 12.46 -15.42 17.29
C LEU A 451 13.86 -15.06 17.84
N PRO A 452 14.27 -15.62 19.00
CA PRO A 452 15.55 -15.30 19.62
C PRO A 452 16.78 -15.78 18.82
N GLU A 453 16.58 -16.63 17.81
CA GLU A 453 17.60 -17.15 16.90
C GLU A 453 18.22 -16.03 16.03
N CYS A 454 17.53 -14.90 15.82
CA CYS A 454 18.02 -13.75 15.04
C CYS A 454 19.09 -12.90 15.79
N ARG A 455 20.10 -13.53 16.38
CA ARG A 455 21.10 -12.84 17.21
C ARG A 455 22.01 -11.90 16.41
N PHE A 456 22.30 -12.24 15.18
CA PHE A 456 23.20 -11.48 14.33
C PHE A 456 22.62 -10.10 14.00
N ILE A 457 21.38 -10.05 13.51
CA ILE A 457 20.72 -8.80 13.13
C ILE A 457 20.35 -7.94 14.34
N VAL A 458 19.96 -8.58 15.48
CA VAL A 458 19.62 -7.86 16.72
C VAL A 458 20.77 -6.98 17.19
N ARG A 459 22.01 -7.47 17.12
CA ARG A 459 23.19 -6.71 17.55
C ARG A 459 23.56 -5.60 16.56
N ARG A 460 23.29 -5.78 15.28
CA ARG A 460 23.71 -4.85 14.22
C ARG A 460 22.62 -3.85 13.82
N LEU A 461 21.35 -4.18 14.05
CA LEU A 461 20.23 -3.33 13.68
C LEU A 461 20.31 -1.91 14.26
N PRO A 462 20.62 -1.70 15.55
CA PRO A 462 20.78 -0.35 16.11
C PRO A 462 21.90 0.44 15.40
N LEU A 463 23.02 -0.22 15.08
CA LEU A 463 24.12 0.40 14.35
C LEU A 463 23.75 0.74 12.90
N LEU A 464 23.01 -0.14 12.22
CA LEU A 464 22.52 0.10 10.86
C LEU A 464 21.56 1.28 10.83
N ILE A 465 20.59 1.33 11.77
CA ILE A 465 19.67 2.45 11.88
C ILE A 465 20.40 3.74 12.24
N ALA A 466 21.26 3.73 13.26
CA ALA A 466 22.04 4.90 13.64
C ALA A 466 22.94 5.39 12.49
N GLY A 467 23.62 4.48 11.80
CA GLY A 467 24.43 4.80 10.63
C GLY A 467 23.61 5.37 9.47
N ALA A 468 22.43 4.83 9.20
CA ALA A 468 21.53 5.37 8.20
C ALA A 468 21.01 6.77 8.58
N LEU A 469 20.65 6.97 9.86
CA LEU A 469 20.19 8.27 10.36
C LEU A 469 21.31 9.33 10.27
N THR A 470 22.53 9.00 10.72
CA THR A 470 23.68 9.92 10.65
C THR A 470 24.05 10.23 9.21
N LEU A 471 24.07 9.22 8.32
CA LEU A 471 24.35 9.42 6.90
C LEU A 471 23.31 10.34 6.25
N ASN A 472 22.03 10.13 6.50
CA ASN A 472 20.97 10.99 5.96
C ASN A 472 20.99 12.39 6.59
N LEU A 473 21.36 12.53 7.86
CA LEU A 473 21.54 13.84 8.51
C LEU A 473 22.70 14.61 7.85
N VAL A 474 23.85 13.97 7.67
CA VAL A 474 24.99 14.57 6.95
C VAL A 474 24.58 14.95 5.52
N ALA A 475 23.87 14.05 4.83
CA ALA A 475 23.33 14.28 3.50
C ALA A 475 22.43 15.53 3.42
N ALA A 476 21.62 15.76 4.45
CA ALA A 476 20.72 16.91 4.52
C ALA A 476 21.45 18.24 4.75
N LEU A 477 22.65 18.22 5.33
CA LEU A 477 23.44 19.41 5.67
C LEU A 477 24.38 19.86 4.55
N ILE A 478 24.67 18.98 3.58
CA ILE A 478 25.59 19.28 2.48
C ILE A 478 24.98 20.33 1.56
N ALA A 479 25.73 21.42 1.36
CA ALA A 479 25.48 22.46 0.38
C ALA A 479 26.42 22.31 -0.83
N GLY A 480 25.96 22.73 -2.01
CA GLY A 480 26.75 22.67 -3.24
C GLY A 480 26.58 21.38 -4.05
N LEU A 481 26.34 21.56 -5.36
CA LEU A 481 26.05 20.43 -6.25
C LEU A 481 27.21 19.45 -6.38
N ALA A 482 28.43 19.94 -6.49
CA ALA A 482 29.63 19.10 -6.60
C ALA A 482 29.84 18.21 -5.37
N THR A 483 29.72 18.77 -4.16
CA THR A 483 29.83 18.03 -2.90
C THR A 483 28.72 16.97 -2.76
N LYS A 484 27.52 17.27 -3.20
CA LYS A 484 26.39 16.33 -3.23
C LYS A 484 26.67 15.14 -4.15
N ILE A 485 27.17 15.39 -5.36
CA ILE A 485 27.55 14.34 -6.31
C ILE A 485 28.67 13.48 -5.75
N VAL A 486 29.72 14.10 -5.18
CA VAL A 486 30.85 13.37 -4.56
C VAL A 486 30.34 12.46 -3.42
N MET A 487 29.44 12.97 -2.57
CA MET A 487 28.88 12.18 -1.49
C MET A 487 28.06 10.99 -2.01
N VAL A 488 27.20 11.18 -3.01
CA VAL A 488 26.42 10.10 -3.61
C VAL A 488 27.35 9.05 -4.23
N CYS A 489 28.34 9.46 -5.02
CA CYS A 489 29.35 8.55 -5.57
C CYS A 489 30.09 7.80 -4.45
N GLY A 490 30.48 8.50 -3.38
CA GLY A 490 31.12 7.91 -2.22
C GLY A 490 30.23 6.87 -1.52
N VAL A 491 28.95 7.19 -1.32
CA VAL A 491 27.98 6.23 -0.74
C VAL A 491 27.84 4.98 -1.60
N PHE A 492 27.72 5.12 -2.92
CA PHE A 492 27.62 3.96 -3.82
C PHE A 492 28.94 3.17 -3.86
N LEU A 493 30.09 3.86 -3.91
CA LEU A 493 31.41 3.23 -3.89
C LEU A 493 31.69 2.47 -2.58
N LEU A 494 31.23 2.99 -1.45
CA LEU A 494 31.38 2.33 -0.15
C LEU A 494 30.30 1.28 0.11
N ALA A 495 29.10 1.49 -0.41
CA ALA A 495 28.01 0.54 -0.25
C ALA A 495 28.34 -0.81 -0.91
N VAL A 496 28.92 -0.81 -2.12
CA VAL A 496 29.25 -2.04 -2.87
C VAL A 496 30.26 -2.92 -2.11
N PRO A 497 31.42 -2.42 -1.64
CA PRO A 497 32.34 -3.22 -0.80
C PRO A 497 31.72 -3.61 0.54
N ALA A 498 31.02 -2.69 1.21
CA ALA A 498 30.37 -3.00 2.49
C ALA A 498 29.35 -4.14 2.35
N LEU A 499 28.59 -4.13 1.26
CA LEU A 499 27.70 -5.20 0.86
C LEU A 499 28.45 -6.51 0.67
N TRP A 500 29.50 -6.49 -0.13
CA TRP A 500 30.27 -7.68 -0.48
C TRP A 500 30.97 -8.30 0.74
N PHE A 501 31.62 -7.49 1.57
CA PHE A 501 32.47 -8.01 2.67
C PHE A 501 31.67 -8.25 3.96
N TRP A 502 30.66 -7.42 4.26
CA TRP A 502 30.00 -7.44 5.58
C TRP A 502 28.59 -8.01 5.57
N MET A 503 27.88 -7.95 4.44
CA MET A 503 26.46 -8.30 4.40
C MET A 503 26.17 -9.60 3.65
N LEU A 504 26.92 -9.94 2.61
CA LEU A 504 26.70 -11.17 1.84
C LEU A 504 27.37 -12.37 2.52
N THR A 505 26.60 -13.45 2.69
CA THR A 505 27.10 -14.75 3.13
C THR A 505 27.92 -15.43 2.02
N PRO A 506 28.81 -16.39 2.34
CA PRO A 506 29.54 -17.14 1.31
C PRO A 506 28.64 -17.80 0.25
N ALA A 507 27.49 -18.31 0.68
CA ALA A 507 26.50 -18.92 -0.23
C ALA A 507 25.88 -17.90 -1.18
N GLU A 508 25.63 -16.66 -0.74
CA GLU A 508 25.12 -15.58 -1.58
C GLU A 508 26.15 -14.99 -2.52
N LYS A 509 27.45 -15.09 -2.19
CA LYS A 509 28.57 -14.67 -3.05
C LYS A 509 28.85 -15.65 -4.19
N ALA A 510 28.61 -16.93 -3.98
CA ALA A 510 28.94 -17.99 -4.92
C ALA A 510 28.39 -17.78 -6.36
N PRO A 511 27.12 -17.39 -6.59
CA PRO A 511 26.62 -17.10 -7.93
C PRO A 511 27.33 -15.94 -8.62
N PHE A 512 27.66 -14.89 -7.87
CA PHE A 512 28.38 -13.72 -8.41
C PHE A 512 29.83 -14.06 -8.76
N ILE A 513 30.51 -14.84 -7.91
CA ILE A 513 31.87 -15.31 -8.18
C ILE A 513 31.89 -16.18 -9.44
N TYR A 514 30.89 -17.07 -9.58
CA TYR A 514 30.77 -17.92 -10.77
C TYR A 514 30.54 -17.09 -12.06
N LEU A 515 29.67 -16.08 -11.99
CA LEU A 515 29.46 -15.16 -13.11
C LEU A 515 30.73 -14.37 -13.47
N LEU A 516 31.43 -13.82 -12.49
CA LEU A 516 32.69 -13.10 -12.71
C LEU A 516 33.77 -14.00 -13.32
N GLN A 517 33.90 -15.25 -12.86
CA GLN A 517 34.80 -16.22 -13.43
C GLN A 517 34.45 -16.55 -14.89
N ARG A 518 33.18 -16.71 -15.20
CA ARG A 518 32.71 -16.95 -16.57
C ARG A 518 32.99 -15.76 -17.50
N TRP A 519 32.78 -14.52 -17.02
CA TRP A 519 33.12 -13.32 -17.78
C TRP A 519 34.63 -13.18 -17.99
N SER A 520 35.46 -13.50 -16.99
CA SER A 520 36.89 -13.44 -17.12
C SER A 520 37.46 -14.45 -18.13
N VAL A 521 36.80 -15.60 -18.29
CA VAL A 521 37.14 -16.60 -19.33
C VAL A 521 36.74 -16.10 -20.73
N ILE A 522 35.56 -15.44 -20.86
CA ILE A 522 35.09 -14.89 -22.14
C ILE A 522 35.99 -13.71 -22.61
N LEU A 523 36.52 -12.91 -21.67
CA LEU A 523 37.40 -11.78 -22.01
C LEU A 523 38.87 -12.16 -22.27
N ARG A 524 39.26 -13.40 -21.98
CA ARG A 524 40.64 -13.93 -22.19
C ARG A 524 40.72 -14.83 -23.44
N GLY A 525 39.62 -15.20 -24.05
CA GLY A 525 39.56 -15.92 -25.33
C GLY A 525 39.06 -15.00 -26.42
#